data_cef96f8cb76a930595e8da9be69d139a
#
_entry.id   cef96f8cb76a930595e8da9be69d139a
#
_cell.length_a   1.000
_cell.length_b   1.000
_cell.length_c   1.000
_cell.angle_alpha   90.00
_cell.angle_beta   90.00
_cell.angle_gamma   90.00
#
_symmetry.space_group_name_H-M   'P 1'
#
loop_
_entity.id
_entity.type
_entity.pdbx_description
1 polymer ?
#
loop_
_entity_poly.entity_id
_entity_poly.type
_entity_poly.pdbx_seq_one_letter_code
_entity_poly.pdbx_strand_id
1 'polypeptide(L)'
;AANVLDSGKTLKTIFISNADPDFYFGAEVLKEMFPQAHVLTTAAVREKIEAKMAGKVAFWSPKMGANAPRHPILPEVMKGNTLTVDGELIEVRGTTGALAHRPYTWIPSIKAIVGNIAIFGNLHVWTADTQKPSERQAWFAQLDELEALQAKTVVPGHMAAGTDRK
;
A
#
# COMPACT_ATOMS: atom_id res chain seq x y z
N ALA A 1 -4.91 12.25 -8.12
CA ALA A 1 -6.02 13.15 -7.77
C ALA A 1 -7.04 13.28 -8.92
N ALA A 2 -6.60 13.55 -10.17
CA ALA A 2 -7.50 13.72 -11.33
C ALA A 2 -8.50 12.56 -11.45
N ASN A 3 -8.05 11.31 -11.49
CA ASN A 3 -8.93 10.14 -11.61
C ASN A 3 -10.01 10.06 -10.51
N VAL A 4 -9.71 10.58 -9.30
CA VAL A 4 -10.69 10.62 -8.20
C VAL A 4 -11.74 11.69 -8.49
N LEU A 5 -11.32 12.87 -8.94
CA LEU A 5 -12.22 13.96 -9.34
C LEU A 5 -13.11 13.54 -10.52
N ASP A 6 -12.53 12.95 -11.54
CA ASP A 6 -13.22 12.51 -12.76
C ASP A 6 -14.25 11.40 -12.48
N SER A 7 -14.06 10.63 -11.40
CA SER A 7 -15.03 9.60 -11.00
C SER A 7 -16.35 10.15 -10.50
N GLY A 8 -16.42 11.44 -10.12
CA GLY A 8 -17.57 12.06 -9.49
C GLY A 8 -17.92 11.53 -8.08
N LYS A 9 -17.08 10.64 -7.53
CA LYS A 9 -17.30 10.02 -6.22
C LYS A 9 -16.65 10.82 -5.10
N THR A 10 -17.19 10.68 -3.89
CA THR A 10 -16.63 11.29 -2.69
C THR A 10 -15.52 10.41 -2.13
N LEU A 11 -14.29 10.93 -2.07
CA LEU A 11 -13.18 10.24 -1.42
C LEU A 11 -13.34 10.27 0.10
N LYS A 12 -13.58 9.11 0.70
CA LYS A 12 -13.73 8.97 2.16
C LYS A 12 -12.48 8.40 2.83
N THR A 13 -11.75 7.53 2.13
CA THR A 13 -10.61 6.82 2.71
C THR A 13 -9.45 6.76 1.73
N ILE A 14 -8.26 7.06 2.23
CA ILE A 14 -6.97 6.84 1.58
C ILE A 14 -6.28 5.75 2.38
N PHE A 15 -6.15 4.56 1.82
CA PHE A 15 -5.49 3.44 2.50
C PHE A 15 -4.02 3.35 2.08
N ILE A 16 -3.13 3.39 3.05
CA ILE A 16 -1.68 3.23 2.87
C ILE A 16 -1.30 1.79 3.18
N SER A 17 -0.91 1.05 2.17
CA SER A 17 -0.61 -0.38 2.28
C SER A 17 0.84 -0.71 2.61
N ASN A 18 1.76 0.25 2.55
CA ASN A 18 3.17 0.00 2.82
C ASN A 18 3.88 1.23 3.41
N ALA A 19 5.00 0.99 4.09
CA ALA A 19 5.80 2.03 4.75
C ALA A 19 6.89 2.65 3.85
N ASP A 20 6.97 2.27 2.58
CA ASP A 20 7.89 2.92 1.67
C ASP A 20 7.33 4.26 1.16
N PRO A 21 8.20 5.26 0.92
CA PRO A 21 7.79 6.62 0.57
C PRO A 21 6.84 6.74 -0.62
N ASP A 22 7.04 5.91 -1.63
CA ASP A 22 6.21 5.86 -2.85
C ASP A 22 4.76 5.45 -2.56
N PHE A 23 4.48 4.81 -1.42
CA PHE A 23 3.13 4.44 -0.99
C PHE A 23 2.44 5.52 -0.16
N TYR A 24 3.17 6.43 0.53
CA TYR A 24 2.52 7.38 1.44
C TYR A 24 2.87 8.86 1.25
N PHE A 25 3.96 9.21 0.56
CA PHE A 25 4.33 10.63 0.38
C PHE A 25 3.25 11.43 -0.36
N GLY A 26 2.52 10.80 -1.29
CA GLY A 26 1.42 11.43 -1.99
C GLY A 26 0.15 11.66 -1.16
N ALA A 27 0.08 11.13 0.06
CA ALA A 27 -1.10 11.27 0.91
C ALA A 27 -1.38 12.72 1.31
N GLU A 28 -0.32 13.53 1.51
CA GLU A 28 -0.43 14.98 1.79
C GLU A 28 -1.23 15.70 0.71
N VAL A 29 -0.86 15.53 -0.56
CA VAL A 29 -1.55 16.17 -1.69
C VAL A 29 -3.01 15.72 -1.78
N LEU A 30 -3.29 14.42 -1.56
CA LEU A 30 -4.65 13.92 -1.55
C LEU A 30 -5.46 14.48 -0.38
N LYS A 31 -4.85 14.60 0.80
CA LYS A 31 -5.52 15.15 1.98
C LYS A 31 -5.81 16.64 1.86
N GLU A 32 -4.93 17.41 1.22
CA GLU A 32 -5.16 18.83 0.91
C GLU A 32 -6.36 19.01 -0.03
N MET A 33 -6.46 18.16 -1.06
CA MET A 33 -7.58 18.22 -2.01
C MET A 33 -8.89 17.62 -1.45
N PHE A 34 -8.79 16.64 -0.56
CA PHE A 34 -9.91 15.93 0.05
C PHE A 34 -9.82 15.96 1.58
N PRO A 35 -10.00 17.12 2.22
CA PRO A 35 -9.71 17.28 3.66
C PRO A 35 -10.59 16.41 4.56
N GLN A 36 -11.74 15.92 4.09
CA GLN A 36 -12.61 15.02 4.82
C GLN A 36 -12.20 13.53 4.73
N ALA A 37 -11.28 13.19 3.82
CA ALA A 37 -10.83 11.81 3.69
C ALA A 37 -9.95 11.39 4.88
N HIS A 38 -10.17 10.18 5.41
CA HIS A 38 -9.31 9.58 6.43
C HIS A 38 -8.12 8.88 5.76
N VAL A 39 -6.92 9.13 6.26
CA VAL A 39 -5.71 8.41 5.83
C VAL A 39 -5.47 7.28 6.81
N LEU A 40 -5.71 6.05 6.36
CA LEU A 40 -5.71 4.85 7.20
C LEU A 40 -4.59 3.88 6.80
N THR A 41 -4.14 3.09 7.75
CA THR A 41 -3.21 1.98 7.53
C THR A 41 -3.36 0.93 8.64
N THR A 42 -2.61 -0.18 8.55
CA THR A 42 -2.52 -1.17 9.62
C THR A 42 -1.56 -0.72 10.73
N ALA A 43 -1.69 -1.29 11.93
CA ALA A 43 -0.81 -0.94 13.05
C ALA A 43 0.67 -1.17 12.73
N ALA A 44 1.02 -2.31 12.11
CA ALA A 44 2.39 -2.64 11.78
C ALA A 44 2.99 -1.74 10.70
N VAL A 45 2.19 -1.32 9.71
CA VAL A 45 2.63 -0.36 8.68
C VAL A 45 2.83 1.02 9.31
N ARG A 46 1.89 1.49 10.15
CA ARG A 46 2.03 2.77 10.86
C ARG A 46 3.32 2.83 11.68
N GLU A 47 3.59 1.79 12.48
CA GLU A 47 4.80 1.69 13.28
C GLU A 47 6.08 1.84 12.42
N LYS A 48 6.12 1.16 11.27
CA LYS A 48 7.24 1.28 10.33
C LYS A 48 7.36 2.67 9.70
N ILE A 49 6.25 3.31 9.34
CA ILE A 49 6.24 4.68 8.82
C ILE A 49 6.80 5.62 9.90
N GLU A 50 6.25 5.57 11.12
CA GLU A 50 6.65 6.43 12.23
C GLU A 50 8.15 6.31 12.54
N ALA A 51 8.66 5.08 12.59
CA ALA A 51 10.08 4.82 12.86
C ALA A 51 11.03 5.34 11.76
N LYS A 52 10.58 5.41 10.51
CA LYS A 52 11.47 5.70 9.36
C LYS A 52 11.19 7.04 8.68
N MET A 53 10.05 7.68 8.93
CA MET A 53 9.57 8.85 8.19
C MET A 53 10.59 9.98 8.13
N ALA A 54 11.15 10.39 9.27
CA ALA A 54 12.12 11.49 9.31
C ALA A 54 13.35 11.21 8.43
N GLY A 55 13.91 9.99 8.51
CA GLY A 55 15.04 9.59 7.68
C GLY A 55 14.70 9.50 6.19
N LYS A 56 13.50 9.00 5.86
CA LYS A 56 13.02 8.94 4.46
C LYS A 56 12.81 10.34 3.88
N VAL A 57 12.22 11.26 4.64
CA VAL A 57 12.06 12.66 4.22
C VAL A 57 13.42 13.32 3.99
N ALA A 58 14.35 13.19 4.94
CA ALA A 58 15.70 13.76 4.81
C ALA A 58 16.45 13.23 3.58
N PHE A 59 16.29 11.94 3.26
CA PHE A 59 16.95 11.30 2.11
C PHE A 59 16.32 11.70 0.77
N TRP A 60 14.98 11.75 0.70
CA TRP A 60 14.28 11.95 -0.57
C TRP A 60 14.02 13.40 -0.92
N SER A 61 13.83 14.30 0.07
CA SER A 61 13.52 15.72 -0.20
C SER A 61 14.52 16.41 -1.13
N PRO A 62 15.84 16.26 -0.97
CA PRO A 62 16.79 16.87 -1.91
C PRO A 62 16.66 16.35 -3.34
N LYS A 63 16.20 15.10 -3.52
CA LYS A 63 16.03 14.45 -4.82
C LYS A 63 14.71 14.84 -5.49
N MET A 64 13.66 15.05 -4.69
CA MET A 64 12.32 15.38 -5.15
C MET A 64 12.12 16.89 -5.34
N GLY A 65 12.95 17.73 -4.71
CA GLY A 65 12.87 19.18 -4.80
C GLY A 65 11.49 19.69 -4.38
N ALA A 66 10.84 20.47 -5.24
CA ALA A 66 9.52 21.05 -4.97
C ALA A 66 8.39 20.01 -4.83
N ASN A 67 8.62 18.78 -5.28
CA ASN A 67 7.64 17.69 -5.17
C ASN A 67 7.77 16.88 -3.86
N ALA A 68 8.73 17.23 -2.99
CA ALA A 68 8.86 16.58 -1.70
C ALA A 68 7.69 16.95 -0.77
N PRO A 69 7.21 15.99 0.04
CA PRO A 69 6.17 16.32 1.02
C PRO A 69 6.68 17.33 2.03
N ARG A 70 5.89 18.35 2.32
CA ARG A 70 6.19 19.39 3.33
C ARG A 70 5.72 18.97 4.71
N HIS A 71 4.57 18.32 4.76
CA HIS A 71 3.91 17.84 5.98
C HIS A 71 3.48 16.39 5.79
N PRO A 72 4.44 15.43 5.73
CA PRO A 72 4.13 14.02 5.49
C PRO A 72 3.16 13.51 6.54
N ILE A 73 2.11 12.84 6.08
CA ILE A 73 1.04 12.38 6.94
C ILE A 73 1.42 11.04 7.57
N LEU A 74 1.32 10.94 8.90
CA LEU A 74 1.33 9.67 9.61
C LEU A 74 -0.11 9.13 9.64
N PRO A 75 -0.40 8.02 8.93
CA PRO A 75 -1.76 7.49 8.85
C PRO A 75 -2.33 7.06 10.20
N GLU A 76 -3.65 7.13 10.36
CA GLU A 76 -4.36 6.57 11.49
C GLU A 76 -4.45 5.04 11.37
N VAL A 77 -4.47 4.33 12.50
CA VAL A 77 -4.68 2.88 12.50
C VAL A 77 -6.15 2.57 12.24
N MET A 78 -6.39 1.78 11.20
CA MET A 78 -7.75 1.32 10.88
C MET A 78 -8.31 0.40 11.97
N LYS A 79 -9.63 0.40 12.13
CA LYS A 79 -10.33 -0.55 13.02
C LYS A 79 -10.61 -1.84 12.26
N GLY A 80 -10.09 -2.95 12.76
CA GLY A 80 -10.21 -4.25 12.08
C GLY A 80 -9.40 -4.29 10.77
N ASN A 81 -9.75 -5.23 9.90
CA ASN A 81 -9.02 -5.52 8.67
C ASN A 81 -9.92 -5.41 7.40
N THR A 82 -10.98 -4.61 7.46
CA THR A 82 -11.91 -4.45 6.36
C THR A 82 -12.23 -2.99 6.09
N LEU A 83 -12.40 -2.66 4.82
CA LEU A 83 -12.93 -1.39 4.33
C LEU A 83 -14.13 -1.69 3.44
N THR A 84 -14.96 -0.69 3.18
CA THR A 84 -16.09 -0.82 2.25
C THR A 84 -16.11 0.33 1.25
N VAL A 85 -16.44 0.02 0.01
CA VAL A 85 -16.66 0.99 -1.07
C VAL A 85 -17.98 0.67 -1.73
N ASP A 86 -18.95 1.58 -1.65
CA ASP A 86 -20.30 1.42 -2.21
C ASP A 86 -20.98 0.10 -1.75
N GLY A 87 -20.72 -0.33 -0.51
CA GLY A 87 -21.26 -1.59 0.05
C GLY A 87 -20.39 -2.84 -0.22
N GLU A 88 -19.43 -2.76 -1.14
CA GLU A 88 -18.52 -3.84 -1.46
C GLU A 88 -17.37 -3.94 -0.44
N LEU A 89 -17.06 -5.18 -0.04
CA LEU A 89 -16.02 -5.46 0.93
C LEU A 89 -14.63 -5.40 0.31
N ILE A 90 -13.71 -4.76 1.02
CA ILE A 90 -12.28 -4.79 0.76
C ILE A 90 -11.59 -5.34 1.99
N GLU A 91 -10.87 -6.43 1.85
CA GLU A 91 -10.17 -7.09 2.94
C GLU A 91 -8.69 -6.71 2.93
N VAL A 92 -8.15 -6.29 4.06
CA VAL A 92 -6.73 -6.08 4.28
C VAL A 92 -6.17 -7.33 4.95
N ARG A 93 -5.34 -8.07 4.24
CA ARG A 93 -4.78 -9.36 4.65
C ARG A 93 -3.28 -9.28 4.88
N GLY A 94 -2.67 -10.33 5.46
CA GLY A 94 -1.25 -10.37 5.77
C GLY A 94 -0.85 -9.40 6.89
N THR A 95 -1.74 -9.14 7.85
CA THR A 95 -1.57 -8.15 8.93
C THR A 95 -0.88 -8.70 10.17
N THR A 96 -0.44 -9.96 10.15
CA THR A 96 0.20 -10.66 11.27
C THR A 96 1.49 -11.36 10.84
N GLY A 97 2.29 -11.80 11.81
CA GLY A 97 3.55 -12.53 11.55
C GLY A 97 4.71 -11.64 11.11
N ALA A 98 5.75 -12.25 10.57
CA ALA A 98 7.02 -11.58 10.24
C ALA A 98 6.88 -10.45 9.20
N LEU A 99 5.87 -10.53 8.33
CA LEU A 99 5.59 -9.55 7.28
C LEU A 99 4.30 -8.74 7.54
N ALA A 100 3.85 -8.61 8.78
CA ALA A 100 2.66 -7.83 9.14
C ALA A 100 2.68 -6.38 8.61
N HIS A 101 3.87 -5.83 8.38
CA HIS A 101 4.10 -4.51 7.79
C HIS A 101 4.08 -4.50 6.25
N ARG A 102 3.74 -5.62 5.62
CA ARG A 102 3.61 -5.79 4.16
C ARG A 102 2.25 -6.44 3.82
N PRO A 103 1.13 -5.85 4.28
CA PRO A 103 -0.18 -6.37 3.98
C PRO A 103 -0.49 -6.27 2.48
N TYR A 104 -1.57 -6.90 2.08
CA TYR A 104 -2.16 -6.74 0.76
C TYR A 104 -3.67 -6.55 0.87
N THR A 105 -4.28 -6.07 -0.19
CA THR A 105 -5.72 -5.80 -0.24
C THR A 105 -6.37 -6.77 -1.22
N TRP A 106 -7.37 -7.51 -0.75
CA TRP A 106 -8.20 -8.42 -1.53
C TRP A 106 -9.60 -7.83 -1.71
N ILE A 107 -10.12 -7.80 -2.94
CA ILE A 107 -11.46 -7.35 -3.28
C ILE A 107 -12.23 -8.55 -3.84
N PRO A 108 -13.02 -9.27 -3.00
CA PRO A 108 -13.65 -10.53 -3.38
C PRO A 108 -14.62 -10.40 -4.55
N SER A 109 -15.42 -9.33 -4.59
CA SER A 109 -16.48 -9.12 -5.59
C SER A 109 -15.97 -9.08 -7.02
N ILE A 110 -14.74 -8.59 -7.22
CA ILE A 110 -14.10 -8.53 -8.54
C ILE A 110 -12.88 -9.45 -8.65
N LYS A 111 -12.60 -10.25 -7.62
CA LYS A 111 -11.44 -11.14 -7.52
C LYS A 111 -10.13 -10.41 -7.84
N ALA A 112 -9.90 -9.27 -7.20
CA ALA A 112 -8.71 -8.44 -7.43
C ALA A 112 -7.80 -8.36 -6.21
N ILE A 113 -6.48 -8.44 -6.45
CA ILE A 113 -5.44 -8.17 -5.46
C ILE A 113 -4.82 -6.82 -5.82
N VAL A 114 -4.80 -5.90 -4.85
CA VAL A 114 -4.21 -4.56 -5.00
C VAL A 114 -3.45 -4.16 -3.73
N GLY A 115 -2.75 -3.04 -3.74
CA GLY A 115 -2.16 -2.47 -2.53
C GLY A 115 -1.18 -3.45 -1.85
N ASN A 116 -0.35 -4.12 -2.62
CA ASN A 116 0.66 -5.05 -2.11
C ASN A 116 2.07 -4.60 -2.50
N ILE A 117 3.07 -5.19 -1.86
CA ILE A 117 4.49 -5.08 -2.25
C ILE A 117 5.10 -6.48 -2.43
N ALA A 118 4.29 -7.54 -2.37
CA ALA A 118 4.74 -8.91 -2.52
C ALA A 118 4.99 -9.29 -3.98
N ILE A 119 4.26 -8.67 -4.89
CA ILE A 119 4.26 -9.02 -6.32
C ILE A 119 4.95 -7.92 -7.12
N PHE A 120 5.89 -8.33 -7.96
CA PHE A 120 6.62 -7.49 -8.91
C PHE A 120 6.27 -7.94 -10.34
N GLY A 121 5.85 -7.00 -11.17
CA GLY A 121 5.47 -7.28 -12.57
C GLY A 121 6.63 -6.99 -13.53
N ASN A 122 7.26 -8.03 -14.08
CA ASN A 122 8.37 -7.91 -15.03
C ASN A 122 9.56 -7.07 -14.50
N LEU A 123 9.81 -7.11 -13.20
CA LEU A 123 10.92 -6.47 -12.51
C LEU A 123 11.58 -7.45 -11.55
N HIS A 124 12.85 -7.23 -11.25
CA HIS A 124 13.48 -7.91 -10.12
C HIS A 124 12.83 -7.51 -8.80
N VAL A 125 12.63 -8.49 -7.93
CA VAL A 125 12.12 -8.26 -6.59
C VAL A 125 13.12 -7.47 -5.74
N TRP A 126 12.62 -6.55 -4.93
CA TRP A 126 13.41 -5.81 -3.97
C TRP A 126 13.49 -6.57 -2.64
N THR A 127 14.69 -7.01 -2.27
CA THR A 127 14.91 -7.87 -1.09
C THR A 127 15.56 -7.15 0.09
N ALA A 128 15.89 -5.86 -0.05
CA ALA A 128 16.58 -5.11 1.02
C ALA A 128 15.76 -5.01 2.32
N ASP A 129 14.43 -5.11 2.24
CA ASP A 129 13.54 -5.09 3.40
C ASP A 129 13.19 -6.48 3.94
N THR A 130 13.73 -7.55 3.33
CA THR A 130 13.52 -8.96 3.72
C THR A 130 14.86 -9.69 3.77
N GLN A 131 15.80 -9.19 4.57
CA GLN A 131 17.16 -9.70 4.59
C GLN A 131 17.30 -11.03 5.35
N LYS A 132 16.41 -11.29 6.31
CA LYS A 132 16.43 -12.53 7.10
C LYS A 132 15.83 -13.69 6.31
N PRO A 133 16.38 -14.90 6.40
CA PRO A 133 15.79 -16.09 5.79
C PRO A 133 14.32 -16.32 6.20
N SER A 134 13.98 -16.08 7.47
CA SER A 134 12.61 -16.20 7.96
C SER A 134 11.62 -15.22 7.31
N GLU A 135 12.07 -13.99 7.00
CA GLU A 135 11.25 -13.01 6.30
C GLU A 135 11.01 -13.44 4.83
N ARG A 136 12.02 -13.98 4.18
CA ARG A 136 11.85 -14.53 2.82
C ARG A 136 10.96 -15.76 2.79
N GLN A 137 11.07 -16.64 3.79
CA GLN A 137 10.18 -17.79 3.93
C GLN A 137 8.71 -17.33 4.15
N ALA A 138 8.50 -16.31 4.98
CA ALA A 138 7.17 -15.72 5.16
C ALA A 138 6.66 -15.06 3.87
N TRP A 139 7.54 -14.52 3.03
CA TRP A 139 7.17 -13.99 1.73
C TRP A 139 6.71 -15.09 0.77
N PHE A 140 7.41 -16.23 0.71
CA PHE A 140 6.92 -17.38 -0.06
C PHE A 140 5.54 -17.83 0.40
N ALA A 141 5.33 -17.97 1.71
CA ALA A 141 4.01 -18.34 2.25
C ALA A 141 2.92 -17.30 1.88
N GLN A 142 3.25 -16.01 1.86
CA GLN A 142 2.34 -14.96 1.40
C GLN A 142 2.02 -15.08 -0.09
N LEU A 143 3.00 -15.44 -0.93
CA LEU A 143 2.76 -15.68 -2.37
C LEU A 143 1.86 -16.89 -2.60
N ASP A 144 2.06 -17.98 -1.85
CA ASP A 144 1.19 -19.16 -1.88
C ASP A 144 -0.27 -18.80 -1.48
N GLU A 145 -0.42 -17.96 -0.44
CA GLU A 145 -1.75 -17.44 -0.04
C GLU A 145 -2.39 -16.61 -1.16
N LEU A 146 -1.63 -15.72 -1.80
CA LEU A 146 -2.12 -14.88 -2.89
C LEU A 146 -2.54 -15.73 -4.11
N GLU A 147 -1.77 -16.77 -4.46
CA GLU A 147 -2.10 -17.70 -5.55
C GLU A 147 -3.38 -18.48 -5.24
N ALA A 148 -3.56 -18.92 -3.99
CA ALA A 148 -4.75 -19.65 -3.57
C ALA A 148 -6.06 -18.84 -3.67
N LEU A 149 -5.99 -17.51 -3.72
CA LEU A 149 -7.16 -16.64 -3.93
C LEU A 149 -7.74 -16.73 -5.35
N GLN A 150 -6.99 -17.29 -6.30
CA GLN A 150 -7.41 -17.41 -7.70
C GLN A 150 -7.91 -16.07 -8.24
N ALA A 151 -7.13 -15.01 -8.02
CA ALA A 151 -7.46 -13.68 -8.46
C ALA A 151 -7.56 -13.60 -10.00
N LYS A 152 -8.52 -12.81 -10.47
CA LYS A 152 -8.65 -12.50 -11.91
C LYS A 152 -7.77 -11.33 -12.32
N THR A 153 -7.50 -10.44 -11.37
CA THR A 153 -6.68 -9.25 -11.58
C THR A 153 -5.71 -9.10 -10.43
N VAL A 154 -4.45 -8.89 -10.77
CA VAL A 154 -3.41 -8.57 -9.80
C VAL A 154 -2.74 -7.26 -10.22
N VAL A 155 -2.77 -6.27 -9.33
CA VAL A 155 -1.99 -5.05 -9.51
C VAL A 155 -0.72 -5.19 -8.69
N PRO A 156 0.44 -5.43 -9.32
CA PRO A 156 1.72 -5.53 -8.62
C PRO A 156 2.05 -4.23 -7.88
N GLY A 157 2.76 -4.34 -6.76
CA GLY A 157 3.24 -3.18 -6.03
C GLY A 157 4.19 -2.32 -6.88
N HIS A 158 5.08 -3.01 -7.61
CA HIS A 158 5.95 -2.40 -8.62
C HIS A 158 5.87 -3.22 -9.92
N MET A 159 5.84 -2.52 -11.07
CA MET A 159 5.78 -3.20 -12.36
C MET A 159 6.43 -2.36 -13.47
N ALA A 160 6.97 -3.06 -14.47
CA ALA A 160 7.42 -2.42 -15.69
C ALA A 160 6.21 -1.91 -16.50
N ALA A 161 6.44 -0.89 -17.34
CA ALA A 161 5.42 -0.41 -18.25
C ALA A 161 4.96 -1.54 -19.20
N GLY A 162 3.65 -1.62 -19.43
CA GLY A 162 3.06 -2.66 -20.29
C GLY A 162 2.89 -4.04 -19.64
N THR A 163 3.15 -4.18 -18.33
CA THR A 163 2.89 -5.43 -17.62
C THR A 163 1.40 -5.79 -17.65
N ASP A 164 1.09 -7.01 -18.07
CA ASP A 164 -0.28 -7.56 -17.95
C ASP A 164 -0.65 -7.77 -16.48
N ARG A 165 -1.90 -7.53 -16.14
CA ARG A 165 -2.45 -7.62 -14.78
C ARG A 165 -3.49 -8.73 -14.63
N LYS A 166 -3.67 -9.53 -15.68
CA LYS A 166 -4.59 -10.67 -15.69
C LYS A 166 -3.88 -11.96 -15.27
#